data_d46f07871746772986c142a2cb01060a
#
_entry.id   d46f07871746772986c142a2cb01060a
#
_cell.length_a   1.000
_cell.length_b   1.000
_cell.length_c   1.000
_cell.angle_alpha   90.00
_cell.angle_beta   90.00
_cell.angle_gamma   90.00
#
_symmetry.space_group_name_H-M   'P 1'
#
loop_
_entity.id
_entity.type
_entity.pdbx_description
1 polymer ?
#
loop_
_entity_poly.entity_id
_entity_poly.type
_entity_poly.pdbx_seq_one_letter_code
_entity_poly.pdbx_strand_id
1 'polypeptide(L)'
;KEELEDHVINILRKIPNNVLLLDHYLDGAIEAEADAICDGENVYIIGIMEHIEPCGVHSGDSNATLPPFNLGEFVLQQIKDHTHKIALALETVGLINIQFAIKDDVVYVIEANPRASRTVPFISKAYNEPYVNYATKVMLRENKLEDFDFKPHLDGYAIKQPVFSFNKFPNVNKSLGPEMKSTGESILFIDGLKDDEFYELYSRRKMYLSK
;
A
#
# COMPACT_ATOMS: atom_id res chain seq x y z
N LYS A 1 17.35 -23.21 -3.76
CA LYS A 1 16.68 -24.40 -3.19
C LYS A 1 17.29 -24.78 -1.84
N GLU A 2 18.60 -24.93 -1.73
CA GLU A 2 19.31 -25.24 -0.48
C GLU A 2 19.05 -24.19 0.60
N GLU A 3 19.14 -22.91 0.27
CA GLU A 3 18.87 -21.82 1.19
C GLU A 3 17.41 -21.85 1.74
N LEU A 4 16.42 -22.20 0.89
CA LEU A 4 15.04 -22.37 1.33
C LEU A 4 14.91 -23.54 2.31
N GLU A 5 15.56 -24.66 2.05
CA GLU A 5 15.54 -25.82 2.95
C GLU A 5 16.13 -25.47 4.32
N ASP A 6 17.25 -24.74 4.36
CA ASP A 6 17.87 -24.27 5.58
C ASP A 6 16.95 -23.33 6.37
N HIS A 7 16.28 -22.38 5.72
CA HIS A 7 15.31 -21.51 6.36
C HIS A 7 14.13 -22.27 6.95
N VAL A 8 13.55 -23.22 6.20
CA VAL A 8 12.44 -24.08 6.66
C VAL A 8 12.87 -24.87 7.90
N ILE A 9 14.05 -25.53 7.85
CA ILE A 9 14.57 -26.31 8.95
C ILE A 9 14.78 -25.44 10.20
N ASN A 10 15.33 -24.23 10.03
CA ASN A 10 15.58 -23.31 11.14
C ASN A 10 14.27 -22.82 11.78
N ILE A 11 13.23 -22.55 10.99
CA ILE A 11 11.91 -22.16 11.51
C ILE A 11 11.27 -23.30 12.28
N LEU A 12 11.23 -24.51 11.69
CA LEU A 12 10.62 -25.69 12.32
C LEU A 12 11.36 -26.16 13.59
N ARG A 13 12.68 -25.91 13.69
CA ARG A 13 13.42 -26.14 14.94
C ARG A 13 12.99 -25.18 16.07
N LYS A 14 12.67 -23.92 15.74
CA LYS A 14 12.24 -22.91 16.72
C LYS A 14 10.77 -23.07 17.10
N ILE A 15 9.93 -23.44 16.14
CA ILE A 15 8.48 -23.59 16.32
C ILE A 15 8.06 -24.93 15.72
N PRO A 16 8.21 -26.03 16.48
CA PRO A 16 7.84 -27.36 16.03
C PRO A 16 6.34 -27.45 15.69
N ASN A 17 6.02 -28.19 14.64
CA ASN A 17 4.63 -28.39 14.16
C ASN A 17 3.92 -27.13 13.61
N ASN A 18 4.67 -26.06 13.30
CA ASN A 18 4.11 -24.90 12.63
C ASN A 18 3.81 -25.22 11.16
N VAL A 19 2.72 -24.62 10.66
CA VAL A 19 2.40 -24.65 9.23
C VAL A 19 3.12 -23.49 8.56
N LEU A 20 3.89 -23.78 7.50
CA LEU A 20 4.63 -22.79 6.72
C LEU A 20 3.90 -22.54 5.42
N LEU A 21 3.67 -21.27 5.11
CA LEU A 21 3.24 -20.81 3.79
C LEU A 21 4.49 -20.49 2.96
N LEU A 22 4.55 -21.02 1.76
CA LEU A 22 5.61 -20.76 0.79
C LEU A 22 4.98 -20.11 -0.44
N ASP A 23 5.31 -18.87 -0.68
CA ASP A 23 4.83 -18.11 -1.81
C ASP A 23 5.89 -17.99 -2.92
N HIS A 24 5.43 -17.79 -4.15
CA HIS A 24 6.30 -17.45 -5.25
C HIS A 24 6.75 -15.99 -5.15
N TYR A 25 8.06 -15.77 -5.02
CA TYR A 25 8.61 -14.41 -5.01
C TYR A 25 8.64 -13.83 -6.44
N LEU A 26 8.03 -12.67 -6.62
CA LEU A 26 7.97 -11.96 -7.90
C LEU A 26 9.11 -10.94 -7.98
N ASP A 27 10.30 -11.39 -8.37
CA ASP A 27 11.47 -10.53 -8.46
C ASP A 27 11.25 -9.36 -9.43
N GLY A 28 11.59 -8.14 -8.99
CA GLY A 28 11.40 -6.91 -9.76
C GLY A 28 9.95 -6.47 -9.95
N ALA A 29 9.00 -7.04 -9.18
CA ALA A 29 7.62 -6.55 -9.18
C ALA A 29 7.54 -5.13 -8.58
N ILE A 30 6.56 -4.35 -9.06
CA ILE A 30 6.14 -3.09 -8.44
C ILE A 30 5.11 -3.44 -7.37
N GLU A 31 5.17 -2.79 -6.21
CA GLU A 31 4.15 -2.92 -5.19
C GLU A 31 3.21 -1.72 -5.23
N ALA A 32 1.92 -1.99 -5.06
CA ALA A 32 0.89 -0.97 -4.93
C ALA A 32 -0.12 -1.37 -3.85
N GLU A 33 -0.80 -0.39 -3.30
CA GLU A 33 -1.90 -0.62 -2.37
C GLU A 33 -3.12 0.21 -2.74
N ALA A 34 -4.31 -0.34 -2.51
CA ALA A 34 -5.57 0.36 -2.63
C ALA A 34 -6.29 0.40 -1.29
N ASP A 35 -6.72 1.59 -0.89
CA ASP A 35 -7.62 1.77 0.24
C ASP A 35 -9.02 2.09 -0.26
N ALA A 36 -10.03 1.49 0.35
CA ALA A 36 -11.42 1.67 -0.03
C ALA A 36 -12.34 1.72 1.19
N ILE A 37 -13.52 2.35 0.99
CA ILE A 37 -14.66 2.27 1.90
C ILE A 37 -15.72 1.39 1.24
N CYS A 38 -16.31 0.46 2.00
CA CYS A 38 -17.37 -0.42 1.54
C CYS A 38 -18.55 -0.36 2.50
N ASP A 39 -19.78 -0.30 1.97
CA ASP A 39 -21.01 -0.32 2.77
C ASP A 39 -21.71 -1.69 2.78
N GLY A 40 -21.05 -2.73 2.23
CA GLY A 40 -21.57 -4.08 2.06
C GLY A 40 -22.21 -4.32 0.69
N GLU A 41 -22.59 -3.28 -0.03
CA GLU A 41 -23.20 -3.34 -1.36
C GLU A 41 -22.35 -2.62 -2.42
N ASN A 42 -21.75 -1.51 -2.04
CA ASN A 42 -20.93 -0.65 -2.91
C ASN A 42 -19.53 -0.49 -2.33
N VAL A 43 -18.57 -0.18 -3.20
CA VAL A 43 -17.16 0.06 -2.84
C VAL A 43 -16.71 1.37 -3.47
N TYR A 44 -16.16 2.27 -2.68
CA TYR A 44 -15.50 3.49 -3.11
C TYR A 44 -14.01 3.42 -2.81
N ILE A 45 -13.18 3.39 -3.85
CA ILE A 45 -11.72 3.40 -3.71
C ILE A 45 -11.28 4.82 -3.41
N ILE A 46 -10.78 5.06 -2.21
CA ILE A 46 -10.35 6.38 -1.75
C ILE A 46 -8.98 6.77 -2.29
N GLY A 47 -8.15 5.79 -2.65
CA GLY A 47 -6.86 6.03 -3.29
C GLY A 47 -6.13 4.75 -3.64
N ILE A 48 -5.32 4.84 -4.69
CA ILE A 48 -4.33 3.82 -5.07
C ILE A 48 -2.97 4.46 -4.93
N MET A 49 -2.06 3.79 -4.23
CA MET A 49 -0.69 4.27 -4.00
C MET A 49 0.31 3.30 -4.62
N GLU A 50 1.35 3.83 -5.23
CA GLU A 50 2.47 3.06 -5.77
C GLU A 50 3.69 3.19 -4.88
N HIS A 51 4.31 2.06 -4.50
CA HIS A 51 5.50 2.02 -3.68
C HIS A 51 6.75 2.32 -4.51
N ILE A 52 7.69 3.03 -3.89
CA ILE A 52 8.98 3.41 -4.50
C ILE A 52 10.03 2.31 -4.28
N GLU A 53 10.04 1.70 -3.09
CA GLU A 53 10.93 0.62 -2.76
C GLU A 53 10.53 -0.67 -3.50
N PRO A 54 11.49 -1.59 -3.71
CA PRO A 54 11.20 -2.89 -4.33
C PRO A 54 10.13 -3.68 -3.56
N CYS A 55 9.34 -4.45 -4.27
CA CYS A 55 8.40 -5.39 -3.69
C CYS A 55 9.09 -6.32 -2.67
N GLY A 56 8.44 -6.54 -1.51
CA GLY A 56 8.99 -7.29 -0.39
C GLY A 56 9.57 -6.44 0.75
N VAL A 57 9.68 -5.12 0.56
CA VAL A 57 9.85 -4.18 1.67
C VAL A 57 8.49 -3.94 2.31
N HIS A 58 8.42 -3.99 3.65
CA HIS A 58 7.16 -3.75 4.36
C HIS A 58 6.54 -2.41 3.96
N SER A 59 5.24 -2.39 3.66
CA SER A 59 4.52 -1.20 3.16
C SER A 59 4.68 0.03 4.07
N GLY A 60 4.80 -0.17 5.38
CA GLY A 60 5.06 0.89 6.34
C GLY A 60 6.46 1.50 6.24
N ASP A 61 7.41 0.82 5.63
CA ASP A 61 8.81 1.24 5.45
C ASP A 61 9.06 1.78 4.05
N SER A 62 8.09 1.63 3.14
CA SER A 62 8.19 2.12 1.78
C SER A 62 7.69 3.55 1.65
N ASN A 63 8.42 4.36 0.88
CA ASN A 63 7.85 5.58 0.31
C ASN A 63 6.74 5.18 -0.67
N ALA A 64 5.66 5.95 -0.73
CA ALA A 64 4.60 5.69 -1.67
C ALA A 64 4.04 6.99 -2.24
N THR A 65 3.63 6.94 -3.50
CA THR A 65 3.10 8.10 -4.23
C THR A 65 1.59 7.99 -4.40
N LEU A 66 0.93 9.10 -4.33
CA LEU A 66 -0.46 9.30 -4.64
C LEU A 66 -0.56 10.49 -5.60
N PRO A 67 -1.17 10.36 -6.79
CA PRO A 67 -1.57 9.12 -7.44
C PRO A 67 -0.37 8.22 -7.81
N PRO A 68 -0.59 6.99 -8.31
CA PRO A 68 0.44 6.18 -8.96
C PRO A 68 1.03 6.90 -10.16
N PHE A 69 2.33 6.75 -10.41
CA PHE A 69 3.01 7.48 -11.50
C PHE A 69 3.53 6.57 -12.62
N ASN A 70 3.74 5.27 -12.34
CA ASN A 70 4.32 4.31 -13.28
C ASN A 70 3.36 3.16 -13.63
N LEU A 71 2.15 3.16 -13.07
CA LEU A 71 1.13 2.16 -13.35
C LEU A 71 0.21 2.65 -14.47
N GLY A 72 0.20 1.91 -15.61
CA GLY A 72 -0.68 2.20 -16.73
C GLY A 72 -2.16 1.94 -16.40
N GLU A 73 -3.07 2.56 -17.16
CA GLU A 73 -4.52 2.47 -16.93
C GLU A 73 -5.04 1.03 -16.90
N PHE A 74 -4.46 0.14 -17.72
CA PHE A 74 -4.83 -1.28 -17.73
C PHE A 74 -4.56 -1.96 -16.38
N VAL A 75 -3.43 -1.66 -15.75
CA VAL A 75 -3.06 -2.18 -14.43
C VAL A 75 -3.94 -1.55 -13.35
N LEU A 76 -4.16 -0.24 -13.42
CA LEU A 76 -5.05 0.47 -12.49
C LEU A 76 -6.47 -0.08 -12.52
N GLN A 77 -6.99 -0.44 -13.71
CA GLN A 77 -8.30 -1.05 -13.83
C GLN A 77 -8.35 -2.45 -13.18
N GLN A 78 -7.30 -3.27 -13.34
CA GLN A 78 -7.21 -4.56 -12.65
C GLN A 78 -7.22 -4.39 -11.12
N ILE A 79 -6.45 -3.42 -10.59
CA ILE A 79 -6.44 -3.11 -9.15
C ILE A 79 -7.83 -2.72 -8.67
N LYS A 80 -8.52 -1.84 -9.40
CA LYS A 80 -9.90 -1.43 -9.09
C LYS A 80 -10.85 -2.63 -9.06
N ASP A 81 -10.81 -3.47 -10.09
CA ASP A 81 -11.67 -4.64 -10.22
C ASP A 81 -11.41 -5.67 -9.10
N HIS A 82 -10.14 -5.91 -8.76
CA HIS A 82 -9.79 -6.81 -7.67
C HIS A 82 -10.23 -6.25 -6.32
N THR A 83 -10.04 -4.94 -6.09
CA THR A 83 -10.49 -4.28 -4.87
C THR A 83 -11.99 -4.42 -4.68
N HIS A 84 -12.79 -4.14 -5.71
CA HIS A 84 -14.24 -4.30 -5.67
C HIS A 84 -14.65 -5.74 -5.36
N LYS A 85 -14.12 -6.72 -6.11
CA LYS A 85 -14.45 -8.14 -5.93
C LYS A 85 -14.11 -8.65 -4.54
N ILE A 86 -12.92 -8.30 -4.02
CA ILE A 86 -12.45 -8.76 -2.71
C ILE A 86 -13.25 -8.11 -1.59
N ALA A 87 -13.48 -6.79 -1.65
CA ALA A 87 -14.24 -6.07 -0.63
C ALA A 87 -15.65 -6.62 -0.48
N LEU A 88 -16.35 -6.90 -1.59
CA LEU A 88 -17.69 -7.49 -1.59
C LEU A 88 -17.68 -8.96 -1.15
N ALA A 89 -16.71 -9.75 -1.61
CA ALA A 89 -16.60 -11.17 -1.22
C ALA A 89 -16.31 -11.36 0.28
N LEU A 90 -15.63 -10.39 0.91
CA LEU A 90 -15.39 -10.36 2.35
C LEU A 90 -16.54 -9.71 3.15
N GLU A 91 -17.63 -9.31 2.48
CA GLU A 91 -18.77 -8.62 3.11
C GLU A 91 -18.32 -7.42 3.96
N THR A 92 -17.32 -6.69 3.47
CA THR A 92 -16.70 -5.58 4.21
C THR A 92 -17.69 -4.45 4.44
N VAL A 93 -17.76 -3.96 5.68
CA VAL A 93 -18.44 -2.71 6.03
C VAL A 93 -17.45 -1.80 6.74
N GLY A 94 -17.09 -0.67 6.11
CA GLY A 94 -16.05 0.24 6.56
C GLY A 94 -14.83 0.21 5.66
N LEU A 95 -13.64 0.29 6.24
CA LEU A 95 -12.38 0.39 5.50
C LEU A 95 -11.78 -0.97 5.17
N ILE A 96 -11.18 -1.04 3.99
CA ILE A 96 -10.35 -2.16 3.56
C ILE A 96 -9.10 -1.62 2.86
N ASN A 97 -7.95 -2.23 3.15
CA ASN A 97 -6.69 -2.02 2.44
C ASN A 97 -6.28 -3.32 1.77
N ILE A 98 -5.90 -3.26 0.50
CA ILE A 98 -5.44 -4.41 -0.26
C ILE A 98 -4.08 -4.08 -0.87
N GLN A 99 -3.12 -4.97 -0.69
CA GLN A 99 -1.77 -4.85 -1.25
C GLN A 99 -1.60 -5.76 -2.46
N PHE A 100 -0.93 -5.24 -3.47
CA PHE A 100 -0.75 -5.86 -4.77
C PHE A 100 0.71 -5.87 -5.18
N ALA A 101 1.14 -6.95 -5.84
CA ALA A 101 2.37 -6.99 -6.61
C ALA A 101 2.03 -6.98 -8.10
N ILE A 102 2.72 -6.15 -8.87
CA ILE A 102 2.51 -6.00 -10.31
C ILE A 102 3.75 -6.49 -11.04
N LYS A 103 3.58 -7.49 -11.91
CA LYS A 103 4.65 -8.05 -12.71
C LYS A 103 4.15 -8.32 -14.13
N ASP A 104 4.83 -7.77 -15.14
CA ASP A 104 4.51 -7.97 -16.55
C ASP A 104 3.02 -7.63 -16.84
N ASP A 105 2.54 -6.49 -16.33
CA ASP A 105 1.16 -5.99 -16.40
C ASP A 105 0.08 -6.90 -15.77
N VAL A 106 0.49 -7.91 -15.02
CA VAL A 106 -0.41 -8.77 -14.24
C VAL A 106 -0.42 -8.34 -12.77
N VAL A 107 -1.60 -8.20 -12.21
CA VAL A 107 -1.82 -7.80 -10.82
C VAL A 107 -2.05 -9.05 -9.95
N TYR A 108 -1.18 -9.23 -8.96
CA TYR A 108 -1.27 -10.28 -7.95
C TYR A 108 -1.67 -9.68 -6.61
N VAL A 109 -2.58 -10.34 -5.90
CA VAL A 109 -2.97 -9.94 -4.54
C VAL A 109 -1.94 -10.49 -3.55
N ILE A 110 -1.34 -9.61 -2.74
CA ILE A 110 -0.46 -10.01 -1.63
C ILE A 110 -1.32 -10.30 -0.40
N GLU A 111 -2.10 -9.31 0.03
CA GLU A 111 -2.99 -9.46 1.18
C GLU A 111 -4.17 -8.49 1.11
N ALA A 112 -5.26 -8.85 1.82
CA ALA A 112 -6.41 -7.99 2.02
C ALA A 112 -6.66 -7.80 3.52
N ASN A 113 -6.74 -6.55 3.95
CA ASN A 113 -6.88 -6.16 5.35
C ASN A 113 -8.23 -5.42 5.54
N PRO A 114 -9.33 -6.10 5.95
CA PRO A 114 -10.63 -5.45 6.18
C PRO A 114 -10.62 -4.65 7.49
N ARG A 115 -9.82 -3.61 7.52
CA ARG A 115 -9.62 -2.69 8.64
C ARG A 115 -9.01 -1.39 8.13
N ALA A 116 -8.99 -0.35 8.98
CA ALA A 116 -8.24 0.87 8.69
C ALA A 116 -6.74 0.56 8.51
N SER A 117 -6.14 1.17 7.50
CA SER A 117 -4.70 1.20 7.26
C SER A 117 -4.10 2.51 7.78
N ARG A 118 -2.77 2.59 7.86
CA ARG A 118 -2.07 3.85 8.15
C ARG A 118 -2.12 4.82 6.96
N THR A 119 -2.33 4.31 5.75
CA THR A 119 -2.43 5.11 4.53
C THR A 119 -3.73 5.89 4.42
N VAL A 120 -4.82 5.47 5.06
CA VAL A 120 -6.09 6.21 5.05
C VAL A 120 -5.96 7.65 5.57
N PRO A 121 -5.31 7.94 6.72
CA PRO A 121 -5.07 9.31 7.15
C PRO A 121 -4.18 10.11 6.19
N PHE A 122 -3.22 9.46 5.54
CA PHE A 122 -2.38 10.06 4.52
C PHE A 122 -3.22 10.48 3.30
N ILE A 123 -4.02 9.55 2.73
CA ILE A 123 -4.90 9.80 1.59
C ILE A 123 -5.92 10.89 1.93
N SER A 124 -6.50 10.85 3.14
CA SER A 124 -7.44 11.87 3.61
C SER A 124 -6.84 13.28 3.61
N LYS A 125 -5.57 13.40 4.03
CA LYS A 125 -4.86 14.68 4.01
C LYS A 125 -4.48 15.09 2.59
N ALA A 126 -4.05 14.14 1.76
CA ALA A 126 -3.64 14.40 0.39
C ALA A 126 -4.81 14.96 -0.45
N TYR A 127 -5.99 14.37 -0.34
CA TYR A 127 -7.17 14.80 -1.06
C TYR A 127 -8.02 15.85 -0.32
N ASN A 128 -7.65 16.21 0.92
CA ASN A 128 -8.44 17.06 1.80
C ASN A 128 -9.88 16.54 1.98
N GLU A 129 -10.04 15.22 2.10
CA GLU A 129 -11.33 14.53 2.24
C GLU A 129 -11.39 13.77 3.58
N PRO A 130 -12.49 13.85 4.34
CA PRO A 130 -12.61 13.24 5.66
C PRO A 130 -12.99 11.74 5.58
N TYR A 131 -12.24 10.93 4.85
CA TYR A 131 -12.57 9.51 4.59
C TYR A 131 -12.76 8.68 5.86
N VAL A 132 -12.02 8.98 6.93
CA VAL A 132 -12.20 8.30 8.22
C VAL A 132 -13.58 8.58 8.81
N ASN A 133 -14.09 9.81 8.66
CA ASN A 133 -15.43 10.17 9.10
C ASN A 133 -16.49 9.45 8.26
N TYR A 134 -16.33 9.42 6.94
CA TYR A 134 -17.24 8.70 6.05
C TYR A 134 -17.30 7.21 6.40
N ALA A 135 -16.14 6.57 6.54
CA ALA A 135 -16.07 5.17 6.93
C ALA A 135 -16.73 4.89 8.29
N THR A 136 -16.54 5.79 9.26
CA THR A 136 -17.18 5.65 10.59
C THR A 136 -18.69 5.69 10.48
N LYS A 137 -19.26 6.62 9.70
CA LYS A 137 -20.71 6.71 9.49
C LYS A 137 -21.27 5.48 8.79
N VAL A 138 -20.54 4.95 7.80
CA VAL A 138 -20.90 3.69 7.13
C VAL A 138 -20.91 2.52 8.12
N MET A 139 -19.87 2.39 8.95
CA MET A 139 -19.77 1.34 9.99
C MET A 139 -20.89 1.42 11.02
N LEU A 140 -21.31 2.64 11.39
CA LEU A 140 -22.43 2.87 12.29
C LEU A 140 -23.81 2.71 11.61
N ARG A 141 -23.81 2.47 10.29
CA ARG A 141 -25.03 2.38 9.45
C ARG A 141 -25.88 3.65 9.46
N GLU A 142 -25.23 4.79 9.69
CA GLU A 142 -25.86 6.11 9.62
C GLU A 142 -26.01 6.59 8.17
N ASN A 143 -25.04 6.22 7.32
CA ASN A 143 -24.99 6.58 5.92
C ASN A 143 -24.56 5.38 5.05
N LYS A 144 -25.01 5.38 3.78
CA LYS A 144 -24.45 4.57 2.68
C LYS A 144 -23.44 5.40 1.89
N LEU A 145 -22.68 4.73 1.00
CA LEU A 145 -21.70 5.42 0.14
C LEU A 145 -22.34 6.46 -0.78
N GLU A 146 -23.56 6.20 -1.25
CA GLU A 146 -24.34 7.10 -2.12
C GLU A 146 -24.76 8.43 -1.46
N ASP A 147 -24.73 8.49 -0.12
CA ASP A 147 -25.08 9.71 0.64
C ASP A 147 -23.92 10.73 0.70
N PHE A 148 -22.72 10.34 0.27
CA PHE A 148 -21.55 11.21 0.30
C PHE A 148 -21.25 11.83 -1.07
N ASP A 149 -20.90 13.10 -1.07
CA ASP A 149 -20.43 13.83 -2.25
C ASP A 149 -18.89 13.90 -2.20
N PHE A 150 -18.25 12.82 -2.67
CA PHE A 150 -16.78 12.73 -2.70
C PHE A 150 -16.20 13.71 -3.73
N LYS A 151 -15.25 14.55 -3.27
CA LYS A 151 -14.59 15.57 -4.11
C LYS A 151 -13.07 15.53 -3.93
N PRO A 152 -12.43 14.37 -4.19
CA PRO A 152 -10.99 14.29 -4.06
C PRO A 152 -10.32 15.25 -5.05
N HIS A 153 -9.41 16.07 -4.54
CA HIS A 153 -8.63 16.99 -5.36
C HIS A 153 -7.18 17.00 -4.89
N LEU A 154 -6.27 16.79 -5.83
CA LEU A 154 -4.83 16.88 -5.62
C LEU A 154 -4.20 17.44 -6.88
N ASP A 155 -3.48 18.55 -6.76
CA ASP A 155 -2.68 19.12 -7.85
C ASP A 155 -1.25 18.62 -7.73
N GLY A 156 -0.85 17.69 -8.62
CA GLY A 156 0.45 17.02 -8.57
C GLY A 156 0.44 15.74 -7.75
N TYR A 157 1.45 15.57 -6.89
CA TYR A 157 1.69 14.33 -6.14
C TYR A 157 1.80 14.55 -4.63
N ALA A 158 1.29 13.60 -3.86
CA ALA A 158 1.59 13.45 -2.45
C ALA A 158 2.48 12.22 -2.24
N ILE A 159 3.58 12.38 -1.51
CA ILE A 159 4.51 11.30 -1.20
C ILE A 159 4.45 10.99 0.29
N LYS A 160 4.11 9.75 0.61
CA LYS A 160 4.27 9.18 1.94
C LYS A 160 5.74 8.87 2.15
N GLN A 161 6.32 9.34 3.25
CA GLN A 161 7.70 9.08 3.63
C GLN A 161 7.74 8.41 5.01
N PRO A 162 8.34 7.20 5.14
CA PRO A 162 8.51 6.57 6.44
C PRO A 162 9.53 7.34 7.29
N VAL A 163 9.29 7.36 8.58
CA VAL A 163 10.19 7.94 9.58
C VAL A 163 10.83 6.82 10.39
N PHE A 164 12.16 6.78 10.45
CA PHE A 164 12.93 5.76 11.19
C PHE A 164 13.61 6.36 12.40
N SER A 165 13.45 5.70 13.56
CA SER A 165 14.10 6.10 14.81
C SER A 165 15.44 5.37 15.05
N PHE A 166 16.20 5.08 13.99
CA PHE A 166 17.47 4.35 14.09
C PHE A 166 18.50 5.00 15.02
N ASN A 167 18.43 6.33 15.18
CA ASN A 167 19.31 7.05 16.12
C ASN A 167 19.05 6.66 17.58
N LYS A 168 17.82 6.24 17.91
CA LYS A 168 17.44 5.76 19.23
C LYS A 168 17.75 4.27 19.45
N PHE A 169 17.94 3.53 18.36
CA PHE A 169 18.16 2.09 18.37
C PHE A 169 19.39 1.72 17.52
N PRO A 170 20.60 2.04 17.97
CA PRO A 170 21.83 1.92 17.15
C PRO A 170 22.18 0.49 16.74
N ASN A 171 21.70 -0.51 17.49
CA ASN A 171 22.00 -1.94 17.27
C ASN A 171 20.98 -2.66 16.38
N VAL A 172 19.97 -1.95 15.86
CA VAL A 172 18.97 -2.55 14.96
C VAL A 172 19.53 -2.64 13.56
N ASN A 173 19.31 -3.76 12.89
CA ASN A 173 19.59 -3.90 11.45
C ASN A 173 18.75 -2.89 10.66
N LYS A 174 19.42 -2.00 9.92
CA LYS A 174 18.79 -0.91 9.16
C LYS A 174 18.33 -1.34 7.76
N SER A 175 18.71 -2.54 7.29
CA SER A 175 18.29 -3.04 5.99
C SER A 175 16.78 -3.21 5.98
N LEU A 176 16.10 -2.67 4.97
CA LEU A 176 14.66 -2.81 4.79
C LEU A 176 14.33 -4.21 4.29
N GLY A 177 13.17 -4.69 4.67
CA GLY A 177 12.69 -6.04 4.35
C GLY A 177 11.24 -6.24 4.80
N PRO A 178 10.77 -7.47 4.96
CA PRO A 178 9.37 -7.76 5.28
C PRO A 178 8.94 -7.35 6.69
N GLU A 179 9.90 -7.08 7.58
CA GLU A 179 9.62 -6.61 8.94
C GLU A 179 9.60 -5.09 9.01
N MET A 180 8.53 -4.52 9.56
CA MET A 180 8.38 -3.07 9.72
C MET A 180 9.38 -2.50 10.73
N LYS A 181 10.07 -1.41 10.34
CA LYS A 181 11.07 -0.70 11.16
C LYS A 181 10.74 0.78 11.35
N SER A 182 9.85 1.34 10.55
CA SER A 182 9.41 2.72 10.68
C SER A 182 8.60 2.93 11.96
N THR A 183 8.75 4.11 12.55
CA THR A 183 8.06 4.52 13.78
C THR A 183 7.06 5.64 13.56
N GLY A 184 6.93 6.10 12.33
CA GLY A 184 6.02 7.16 11.91
C GLY A 184 6.10 7.38 10.41
N GLU A 185 5.33 8.35 9.94
CA GLU A 185 5.31 8.75 8.55
C GLU A 185 5.09 10.25 8.42
N SER A 186 5.57 10.81 7.31
CA SER A 186 5.37 12.20 6.91
C SER A 186 4.78 12.27 5.52
N ILE A 187 4.20 13.41 5.19
CA ILE A 187 3.66 13.71 3.88
C ILE A 187 4.49 14.83 3.23
N LEU A 188 4.84 14.64 1.96
CA LEU A 188 5.43 15.66 1.11
C LEU A 188 4.48 15.91 -0.06
N PHE A 189 4.10 17.15 -0.28
CA PHE A 189 3.36 17.57 -1.46
C PHE A 189 4.32 18.09 -2.53
N ILE A 190 4.05 17.71 -3.78
CA ILE A 190 4.79 18.19 -4.96
C ILE A 190 3.74 18.73 -5.94
N ASP A 191 3.52 20.03 -5.86
CA ASP A 191 2.49 20.70 -6.63
C ASP A 191 2.95 20.96 -8.07
N GLY A 192 2.00 20.86 -9.02
CA GLY A 192 2.17 21.30 -10.40
C GLY A 192 3.15 20.48 -11.25
N LEU A 193 3.70 19.36 -10.75
CA LEU A 193 4.54 18.47 -11.56
C LEU A 193 3.68 17.60 -12.48
N LYS A 194 4.09 17.52 -13.74
CA LYS A 194 3.52 16.56 -14.69
C LYS A 194 4.17 15.18 -14.51
N ASP A 195 3.49 14.15 -15.00
CA ASP A 195 3.89 12.75 -14.81
C ASP A 195 5.32 12.47 -15.33
N ASP A 196 5.71 13.05 -16.47
CA ASP A 196 7.04 12.90 -17.06
C ASP A 196 8.13 13.56 -16.20
N GLU A 197 7.86 14.74 -15.65
CA GLU A 197 8.79 15.45 -14.75
C GLU A 197 8.95 14.70 -13.42
N PHE A 198 7.86 14.14 -12.90
CA PHE A 198 7.89 13.32 -11.70
C PHE A 198 8.69 12.03 -11.94
N TYR A 199 8.46 11.36 -13.07
CA TYR A 199 9.19 10.15 -13.45
C TYR A 199 10.69 10.38 -13.56
N GLU A 200 11.13 11.51 -14.13
CA GLU A 200 12.54 11.85 -14.21
C GLU A 200 13.17 12.05 -12.82
N LEU A 201 12.48 12.76 -11.94
CA LEU A 201 12.91 12.98 -10.55
C LEU A 201 13.02 11.69 -9.76
N TYR A 202 12.04 10.80 -9.92
CA TYR A 202 12.01 9.49 -9.31
C TYR A 202 13.10 8.54 -9.82
N SER A 203 13.30 8.49 -11.12
CA SER A 203 14.32 7.64 -11.75
C SER A 203 15.72 8.01 -11.28
N ARG A 204 16.00 9.31 -11.08
CA ARG A 204 17.23 9.80 -10.47
C ARG A 204 17.38 9.30 -9.03
N ARG A 205 16.32 9.33 -8.22
CA ARG A 205 16.34 8.86 -6.82
C ARG A 205 16.53 7.33 -6.72
N LYS A 206 15.90 6.54 -7.58
CA LYS A 206 16.10 5.09 -7.65
C LYS A 206 17.55 4.71 -7.90
N MET A 207 18.27 5.48 -8.73
CA MET A 207 19.71 5.31 -8.95
C MET A 207 20.57 5.58 -7.69
N TYR A 208 20.09 6.42 -6.77
CA TYR A 208 20.80 6.67 -5.49
C TYR A 208 20.52 5.62 -4.43
N LEU A 209 19.35 4.98 -4.45
CA LEU A 209 18.96 3.94 -3.50
C LEU A 209 19.51 2.55 -3.87
N SER A 210 19.94 2.36 -5.14
CA SER A 210 20.54 1.12 -5.63
C SER A 210 22.06 1.04 -5.49
N LYS A 211 22.70 2.05 -4.87
CA LYS A 211 24.12 2.11 -4.50
C LYS A 211 24.28 2.02 -2.98
#